data_a083a00160e590f900fe1206784a0e4d
#
_entry.id   a083a00160e590f900fe1206784a0e4d
#
_cell.length_a   1.000
_cell.length_b   1.000
_cell.length_c   1.000
_cell.angle_alpha   90.00
_cell.angle_beta   90.00
_cell.angle_gamma   90.00
#
_symmetry.space_group_name_H-M   'P 1'
#
loop_
_entity.id
_entity.type
_entity.pdbx_description
1 polymer ?
#
loop_
_entity_poly.entity_id
_entity_poly.type
_entity_poly.pdbx_seq_one_letter_code
_entity_poly.pdbx_strand_id
1 'polypeptide(L)'
;MRIVVAGGTGRIGRRVVAGLRADGHEAVPLARATGADLRTGAGVDAALAGADVVVDVSRPSTYVDEEVLRFFTTGTRTLLDAGARAGVRHHVVLSIVAVDRTDAGFFRAKRAQEELVRAAGVAWTVVRATQFFEFVGTIADHLTVNGAVRVPPVAFQPVAAADVAAVVAGAAAGEPRREVVDLAGPERVRLDAFLRDVLASRRDARGVVTDPFARYFGAHLVEDSLVPRGDALRGRTTWAAFAAQDA
;
A
#
# COMPACT_ATOMS: atom_id res chain seq x y z
N MET A 1 8.16 -19.38 11.64
CA MET A 1 6.75 -19.36 11.18
C MET A 1 6.71 -19.50 9.66
N ARG A 2 5.64 -20.10 9.15
CA ARG A 2 5.30 -20.07 7.73
C ARG A 2 4.41 -18.87 7.44
N ILE A 3 4.89 -17.92 6.63
CA ILE A 3 4.22 -16.66 6.33
C ILE A 3 3.94 -16.58 4.83
N VAL A 4 2.68 -16.52 4.44
CA VAL A 4 2.28 -16.42 3.03
C VAL A 4 2.02 -14.97 2.67
N VAL A 5 2.68 -14.47 1.61
CA VAL A 5 2.61 -13.08 1.18
C VAL A 5 1.83 -12.96 -0.12
N ALA A 6 0.56 -12.60 -0.04
CA ALA A 6 -0.28 -12.29 -1.20
C ALA A 6 0.21 -11.00 -1.87
N GLY A 7 0.45 -11.07 -3.19
CA GLY A 7 1.19 -10.03 -3.91
C GLY A 7 2.71 -10.13 -3.73
N GLY A 8 3.22 -11.29 -3.25
CA GLY A 8 4.62 -11.52 -2.91
C GLY A 8 5.62 -11.35 -4.05
N THR A 9 5.18 -11.34 -5.31
CA THR A 9 6.02 -11.07 -6.48
C THR A 9 6.04 -9.59 -6.90
N GLY A 10 5.22 -8.75 -6.26
CA GLY A 10 5.14 -7.31 -6.51
C GLY A 10 6.29 -6.52 -5.86
N ARG A 11 6.30 -5.20 -6.08
CA ARG A 11 7.36 -4.30 -5.58
C ARG A 11 7.54 -4.37 -4.06
N ILE A 12 6.45 -4.26 -3.31
CA ILE A 12 6.47 -4.37 -1.83
C ILE A 12 6.64 -5.84 -1.43
N GLY A 13 5.86 -6.75 -2.02
CA GLY A 13 5.83 -8.15 -1.63
C GLY A 13 7.18 -8.85 -1.71
N ARG A 14 7.98 -8.60 -2.76
CA ARG A 14 9.34 -9.18 -2.86
C ARG A 14 10.26 -8.73 -1.71
N ARG A 15 10.15 -7.46 -1.28
CA ARG A 15 10.91 -6.93 -0.15
C ARG A 15 10.45 -7.53 1.18
N VAL A 16 9.12 -7.67 1.36
CA VAL A 16 8.56 -8.35 2.54
C VAL A 16 9.03 -9.81 2.60
N VAL A 17 8.93 -10.55 1.49
CA VAL A 17 9.42 -11.94 1.42
C VAL A 17 10.90 -12.04 1.73
N ALA A 18 11.72 -11.15 1.17
CA ALA A 18 13.17 -11.13 1.41
C ALA A 18 13.49 -10.81 2.88
N GLY A 19 12.86 -9.80 3.47
CA GLY A 19 13.04 -9.44 4.88
C GLY A 19 12.67 -10.60 5.82
N LEU A 20 11.48 -11.17 5.65
CA LEU A 20 11.03 -12.29 6.46
C LEU A 20 11.96 -13.53 6.35
N ARG A 21 12.50 -13.79 5.17
CA ARG A 21 13.48 -14.89 4.98
C ARG A 21 14.81 -14.60 5.67
N ALA A 22 15.26 -13.33 5.62
CA ALA A 22 16.48 -12.92 6.33
C ALA A 22 16.34 -13.07 7.85
N ASP A 23 15.11 -12.89 8.37
CA ASP A 23 14.77 -13.07 9.78
C ASP A 23 14.48 -14.56 10.15
N GLY A 24 14.75 -15.52 9.24
CA GLY A 24 14.63 -16.95 9.50
C GLY A 24 13.21 -17.52 9.37
N HIS A 25 12.26 -16.80 8.76
CA HIS A 25 10.91 -17.30 8.51
C HIS A 25 10.80 -18.02 7.16
N GLU A 26 9.90 -18.98 7.06
CA GLU A 26 9.50 -19.55 5.77
C GLU A 26 8.51 -18.60 5.08
N ALA A 27 9.00 -17.67 4.26
CA ALA A 27 8.15 -16.74 3.55
C ALA A 27 7.85 -17.21 2.12
N VAL A 28 6.55 -17.42 1.83
CA VAL A 28 6.05 -17.98 0.57
C VAL A 28 5.30 -16.92 -0.22
N PRO A 29 5.75 -16.54 -1.44
CA PRO A 29 5.02 -15.59 -2.26
C PRO A 29 3.77 -16.25 -2.86
N LEU A 30 2.60 -15.59 -2.73
CA LEU A 30 1.35 -15.96 -3.37
C LEU A 30 1.04 -14.92 -4.44
N ALA A 31 0.96 -15.35 -5.70
CA ALA A 31 0.64 -14.52 -6.85
C ALA A 31 0.23 -15.39 -8.04
N ARG A 32 -0.32 -14.78 -9.09
CA ARG A 32 -0.62 -15.51 -10.35
C ARG A 32 0.63 -16.17 -10.94
N ALA A 33 1.77 -15.52 -10.86
CA ALA A 33 3.05 -16.08 -11.31
C ALA A 33 3.50 -17.31 -10.51
N THR A 34 2.95 -17.54 -9.32
CA THR A 34 3.21 -18.72 -8.48
C THR A 34 2.04 -19.70 -8.46
N GLY A 35 1.08 -19.56 -9.39
CA GLY A 35 -0.04 -20.48 -9.57
C GLY A 35 -1.28 -20.21 -8.69
N ALA A 36 -1.37 -19.03 -8.03
CA ALA A 36 -2.52 -18.69 -7.20
C ALA A 36 -3.19 -17.38 -7.64
N ASP A 37 -4.51 -17.40 -7.84
CA ASP A 37 -5.30 -16.19 -8.19
C ASP A 37 -6.36 -15.90 -7.12
N LEU A 38 -6.23 -14.75 -6.47
CA LEU A 38 -7.15 -14.28 -5.43
C LEU A 38 -8.58 -14.05 -5.92
N ARG A 39 -8.77 -13.77 -7.23
CA ARG A 39 -10.09 -13.48 -7.80
C ARG A 39 -10.92 -14.74 -8.01
N THR A 40 -10.27 -15.86 -8.30
CA THR A 40 -10.92 -17.15 -8.57
C THR A 40 -10.77 -18.15 -7.44
N GLY A 41 -9.82 -17.90 -6.50
CA GLY A 41 -9.46 -18.85 -5.44
C GLY A 41 -8.54 -19.97 -5.90
N ALA A 42 -8.25 -20.07 -7.21
CA ALA A 42 -7.39 -21.12 -7.74
C ALA A 42 -6.01 -21.09 -7.07
N GLY A 43 -5.55 -22.24 -6.56
CA GLY A 43 -4.24 -22.43 -5.93
C GLY A 43 -4.06 -21.79 -4.55
N VAL A 44 -5.07 -21.03 -4.03
CA VAL A 44 -4.94 -20.31 -2.75
C VAL A 44 -4.91 -21.25 -1.56
N ASP A 45 -5.78 -22.26 -1.50
CA ASP A 45 -5.78 -23.25 -0.41
C ASP A 45 -4.45 -24.00 -0.33
N ALA A 46 -3.91 -24.42 -1.48
CA ALA A 46 -2.62 -25.09 -1.53
C ALA A 46 -1.47 -24.19 -1.06
N ALA A 47 -1.48 -22.91 -1.44
CA ALA A 47 -0.47 -21.95 -1.02
C ALA A 47 -0.52 -21.66 0.50
N LEU A 48 -1.72 -21.67 1.09
CA LEU A 48 -1.96 -21.37 2.51
C LEU A 48 -1.83 -22.60 3.43
N ALA A 49 -1.67 -23.80 2.88
CA ALA A 49 -1.51 -25.01 3.69
C ALA A 49 -0.36 -24.86 4.70
N GLY A 50 -0.66 -24.99 6.00
CA GLY A 50 0.30 -24.87 7.11
C GLY A 50 0.78 -23.41 7.35
N ALA A 51 0.14 -22.39 6.79
CA ALA A 51 0.49 -21.02 7.05
C ALA A 51 0.08 -20.57 8.47
N ASP A 52 0.99 -19.94 9.18
CA ASP A 52 0.75 -19.28 10.47
C ASP A 52 0.16 -17.89 10.26
N VAL A 53 0.67 -17.15 9.26
CA VAL A 53 0.37 -15.74 8.99
C VAL A 53 0.13 -15.52 7.49
N VAL A 54 -0.85 -14.69 7.19
CA VAL A 54 -1.08 -14.13 5.84
C VAL A 54 -0.75 -12.65 5.85
N VAL A 55 0.04 -12.22 4.86
CA VAL A 55 0.32 -10.81 4.56
C VAL A 55 -0.32 -10.47 3.23
N ASP A 56 -1.22 -9.49 3.20
CA ASP A 56 -1.81 -9.01 1.95
C ASP A 56 -1.25 -7.64 1.54
N VAL A 57 -0.34 -7.67 0.57
CA VAL A 57 0.20 -6.50 -0.15
C VAL A 57 -0.18 -6.56 -1.63
N SER A 58 -1.25 -7.25 -1.95
CA SER A 58 -1.74 -7.39 -3.31
C SER A 58 -2.30 -6.07 -3.86
N ARG A 59 -2.27 -5.91 -5.18
CA ARG A 59 -2.84 -4.76 -5.85
C ARG A 59 -3.45 -5.15 -7.20
N PRO A 60 -4.53 -4.48 -7.64
CA PRO A 60 -5.04 -4.64 -9.01
C PRO A 60 -4.08 -4.05 -10.05
N SER A 61 -4.28 -4.45 -11.30
CA SER A 61 -3.59 -3.88 -12.47
C SER A 61 -4.34 -2.72 -13.11
N THR A 62 -5.45 -2.31 -12.53
CA THR A 62 -6.38 -1.29 -13.04
C THR A 62 -6.62 -0.20 -11.99
N TYR A 63 -7.11 0.95 -12.44
CA TYR A 63 -7.60 2.05 -11.58
C TYR A 63 -9.11 2.30 -11.80
N VAL A 64 -9.82 1.42 -12.51
CA VAL A 64 -11.28 1.51 -12.65
C VAL A 64 -11.93 1.15 -11.33
N ASP A 65 -12.66 2.08 -10.74
CA ASP A 65 -13.17 2.03 -9.35
C ASP A 65 -13.88 0.72 -9.00
N GLU A 66 -14.79 0.26 -9.87
CA GLU A 66 -15.54 -0.97 -9.63
C GLU A 66 -14.67 -2.22 -9.68
N GLU A 67 -13.69 -2.24 -10.59
CA GLU A 67 -12.74 -3.36 -10.68
C GLU A 67 -11.80 -3.40 -9.48
N VAL A 68 -11.35 -2.23 -9.03
CA VAL A 68 -10.51 -2.08 -7.84
C VAL A 68 -11.27 -2.54 -6.60
N LEU A 69 -12.53 -2.10 -6.43
CA LEU A 69 -13.38 -2.52 -5.32
C LEU A 69 -13.61 -4.04 -5.34
N ARG A 70 -13.96 -4.59 -6.51
CA ARG A 70 -14.16 -6.04 -6.68
C ARG A 70 -12.88 -6.82 -6.38
N PHE A 71 -11.72 -6.34 -6.84
CA PHE A 71 -10.44 -6.99 -6.59
C PHE A 71 -10.16 -7.12 -5.09
N PHE A 72 -10.25 -6.03 -4.34
CA PHE A 72 -9.97 -6.05 -2.91
C PHE A 72 -11.02 -6.82 -2.13
N THR A 73 -12.31 -6.65 -2.41
CA THR A 73 -13.36 -7.35 -1.65
C THR A 73 -13.36 -8.85 -1.91
N THR A 74 -13.23 -9.28 -3.17
CA THR A 74 -13.18 -10.71 -3.52
C THR A 74 -11.88 -11.34 -3.03
N GLY A 75 -10.72 -10.72 -3.32
CA GLY A 75 -9.42 -11.26 -2.95
C GLY A 75 -9.25 -11.38 -1.44
N THR A 76 -9.76 -10.42 -0.67
CA THR A 76 -9.70 -10.47 0.79
C THR A 76 -10.59 -11.60 1.35
N ARG A 77 -11.83 -11.75 0.86
CA ARG A 77 -12.68 -12.87 1.26
C ARG A 77 -12.01 -14.21 0.95
N THR A 78 -11.47 -14.37 -0.25
CA THR A 78 -10.73 -15.57 -0.65
C THR A 78 -9.58 -15.89 0.33
N LEU A 79 -8.78 -14.88 0.71
CA LEU A 79 -7.68 -15.07 1.67
C LEU A 79 -8.18 -15.40 3.08
N LEU A 80 -9.23 -14.74 3.55
CA LEU A 80 -9.79 -14.97 4.88
C LEU A 80 -10.41 -16.37 4.98
N ASP A 81 -11.20 -16.78 3.98
CA ASP A 81 -11.85 -18.10 3.96
C ASP A 81 -10.82 -19.22 3.86
N ALA A 82 -9.84 -19.11 2.97
CA ALA A 82 -8.76 -20.08 2.85
C ALA A 82 -7.85 -20.10 4.09
N GLY A 83 -7.58 -18.92 4.66
CA GLY A 83 -6.84 -18.77 5.91
C GLY A 83 -7.53 -19.45 7.09
N ALA A 84 -8.85 -19.30 7.20
CA ALA A 84 -9.62 -19.99 8.24
C ALA A 84 -9.54 -21.51 8.10
N ARG A 85 -9.63 -22.05 6.88
CA ARG A 85 -9.46 -23.49 6.62
C ARG A 85 -8.04 -23.98 6.94
N ALA A 86 -7.03 -23.16 6.71
CA ALA A 86 -5.62 -23.46 6.98
C ALA A 86 -5.20 -23.25 8.44
N GLY A 87 -6.07 -22.66 9.29
CA GLY A 87 -5.74 -22.36 10.68
C GLY A 87 -4.82 -21.15 10.85
N VAL A 88 -4.84 -20.21 9.89
CA VAL A 88 -4.08 -18.94 9.98
C VAL A 88 -4.47 -18.16 11.22
N ARG A 89 -3.48 -17.73 11.98
CA ARG A 89 -3.67 -17.05 13.27
C ARG A 89 -3.55 -15.52 13.21
N HIS A 90 -2.93 -14.99 12.14
CA HIS A 90 -2.73 -13.54 11.97
C HIS A 90 -2.86 -13.13 10.51
N HIS A 91 -3.63 -12.07 10.25
CA HIS A 91 -3.79 -11.45 8.93
C HIS A 91 -3.26 -10.02 8.95
N VAL A 92 -2.19 -9.75 8.21
CA VAL A 92 -1.60 -8.42 8.06
C VAL A 92 -2.00 -7.85 6.71
N VAL A 93 -2.52 -6.63 6.69
CA VAL A 93 -2.90 -5.97 5.43
C VAL A 93 -2.21 -4.62 5.29
N LEU A 94 -1.65 -4.35 4.12
CA LEU A 94 -1.15 -3.04 3.75
C LEU A 94 -2.29 -2.19 3.20
N SER A 95 -2.55 -1.04 3.83
CA SER A 95 -3.58 -0.08 3.46
C SER A 95 -2.99 1.32 3.22
N ILE A 96 -3.84 2.33 3.15
CA ILE A 96 -3.46 3.71 2.82
C ILE A 96 -3.88 4.63 3.96
N VAL A 97 -3.00 5.56 4.36
CA VAL A 97 -3.35 6.65 5.28
C VAL A 97 -4.53 7.44 4.71
N ALA A 98 -5.44 7.85 5.57
CA ALA A 98 -6.66 8.59 5.23
C ALA A 98 -7.76 7.81 4.47
N VAL A 99 -7.66 6.49 4.41
CA VAL A 99 -8.70 5.64 3.80
C VAL A 99 -10.10 5.83 4.40
N ASP A 100 -10.17 6.26 5.65
CA ASP A 100 -11.39 6.56 6.42
C ASP A 100 -11.92 8.00 6.22
N ARG A 101 -11.16 8.84 5.53
CA ARG A 101 -11.47 10.27 5.33
C ARG A 101 -11.67 10.66 3.86
N THR A 102 -11.39 9.72 2.96
CA THR A 102 -11.45 9.96 1.51
C THR A 102 -12.39 8.93 0.89
N ASP A 103 -13.47 9.39 0.26
CA ASP A 103 -14.53 8.54 -0.26
C ASP A 103 -14.51 8.47 -1.80
N ALA A 104 -13.37 8.12 -2.37
CA ALA A 104 -13.23 7.97 -3.82
C ALA A 104 -12.31 6.82 -4.19
N GLY A 105 -12.62 6.16 -5.29
CA GLY A 105 -11.77 5.24 -6.01
C GLY A 105 -11.08 4.21 -5.13
N PHE A 106 -9.77 4.24 -5.18
CA PHE A 106 -8.90 3.31 -4.49
C PHE A 106 -9.02 3.36 -2.95
N PHE A 107 -9.30 4.53 -2.36
CA PHE A 107 -9.51 4.68 -0.91
C PHE A 107 -10.75 3.93 -0.45
N ARG A 108 -11.88 4.06 -1.16
CA ARG A 108 -13.11 3.32 -0.87
C ARG A 108 -12.89 1.80 -0.91
N ALA A 109 -12.15 1.33 -1.89
CA ALA A 109 -11.87 -0.09 -2.04
C ALA A 109 -10.96 -0.62 -0.92
N LYS A 110 -9.96 0.16 -0.50
CA LYS A 110 -9.10 -0.19 0.63
C LYS A 110 -9.83 -0.14 1.97
N ARG A 111 -10.77 0.81 2.16
CA ARG A 111 -11.64 0.84 3.33
C ARG A 111 -12.49 -0.42 3.42
N ALA A 112 -13.12 -0.83 2.32
CA ALA A 112 -13.88 -2.08 2.27
C ALA A 112 -13.01 -3.31 2.59
N GLN A 113 -11.74 -3.34 2.17
CA GLN A 113 -10.79 -4.38 2.54
C GLN A 113 -10.53 -4.40 4.05
N GLU A 114 -10.25 -3.24 4.67
CA GLU A 114 -10.03 -3.14 6.11
C GLU A 114 -11.26 -3.60 6.91
N GLU A 115 -12.46 -3.22 6.48
CA GLU A 115 -13.72 -3.62 7.11
C GLU A 115 -13.90 -5.15 7.12
N LEU A 116 -13.61 -5.82 6.00
CA LEU A 116 -13.65 -7.28 5.89
C LEU A 116 -12.65 -7.94 6.85
N VAL A 117 -11.41 -7.45 6.89
CA VAL A 117 -10.37 -7.99 7.77
C VAL A 117 -10.73 -7.80 9.24
N ARG A 118 -11.25 -6.63 9.62
CA ARG A 118 -11.66 -6.35 11.02
C ARG A 118 -12.87 -7.18 11.47
N ALA A 119 -13.78 -7.48 10.54
CA ALA A 119 -14.96 -8.29 10.81
C ALA A 119 -14.65 -9.80 10.88
N ALA A 120 -13.46 -10.21 10.40
CA ALA A 120 -13.05 -11.60 10.42
C ALA A 120 -12.68 -12.07 11.85
N GLY A 121 -12.90 -13.34 12.14
CA GLY A 121 -12.57 -13.95 13.45
C GLY A 121 -11.07 -14.07 13.72
N VAL A 122 -10.22 -13.96 12.70
CA VAL A 122 -8.77 -14.04 12.81
C VAL A 122 -8.19 -12.77 13.46
N ALA A 123 -7.08 -12.89 14.18
CA ALA A 123 -6.36 -11.71 14.65
C ALA A 123 -5.72 -10.95 13.46
N TRP A 124 -5.67 -9.63 13.54
CA TRP A 124 -5.27 -8.80 12.41
C TRP A 124 -4.38 -7.62 12.78
N THR A 125 -3.62 -7.11 11.82
CA THR A 125 -2.92 -5.82 11.89
C THR A 125 -3.06 -5.10 10.55
N VAL A 126 -3.51 -3.85 10.56
CA VAL A 126 -3.60 -3.00 9.39
C VAL A 126 -2.44 -1.99 9.42
N VAL A 127 -1.57 -2.03 8.42
CA VAL A 127 -0.52 -1.02 8.22
C VAL A 127 -1.01 -0.05 7.15
N ARG A 128 -1.35 1.17 7.53
CA ARG A 128 -1.69 2.25 6.60
C ARG A 128 -0.43 3.03 6.27
N ALA A 129 0.04 2.96 5.04
CA ALA A 129 1.17 3.76 4.58
C ALA A 129 0.72 5.01 3.83
N THR A 130 1.51 6.07 3.89
CA THR A 130 1.40 7.21 2.98
C THR A 130 1.87 6.81 1.57
N GLN A 131 1.83 7.73 0.62
CA GLN A 131 2.21 7.46 -0.77
C GLN A 131 3.70 7.11 -0.87
N PHE A 132 4.05 6.25 -1.83
CA PHE A 132 5.41 5.78 -1.98
C PHE A 132 6.24 6.69 -2.88
N PHE A 133 7.53 6.86 -2.59
CA PHE A 133 8.47 7.54 -3.47
C PHE A 133 8.47 6.95 -4.88
N GLU A 134 8.39 5.64 -4.98
CA GLU A 134 8.35 4.89 -6.25
C GLU A 134 7.09 5.15 -7.07
N PHE A 135 6.07 5.77 -6.47
CA PHE A 135 4.79 6.05 -7.12
C PHE A 135 4.65 7.51 -7.58
N VAL A 136 5.63 8.36 -7.25
CA VAL A 136 5.56 9.82 -7.51
C VAL A 136 5.42 10.13 -9.01
N GLY A 137 6.11 9.39 -9.88
CA GLY A 137 5.94 9.53 -11.34
C GLY A 137 4.50 9.27 -11.80
N THR A 138 3.89 8.18 -11.31
CA THR A 138 2.49 7.85 -11.61
C THR A 138 1.52 8.91 -11.07
N ILE A 139 1.81 9.50 -9.92
CA ILE A 139 1.02 10.63 -9.39
C ILE A 139 1.09 11.81 -10.35
N ALA A 140 2.29 12.20 -10.79
CA ALA A 140 2.48 13.29 -11.75
C ALA A 140 1.75 13.02 -13.07
N ASP A 141 1.85 11.79 -13.60
CA ASP A 141 1.18 11.39 -14.84
C ASP A 141 -0.35 11.48 -14.71
N HIS A 142 -0.90 10.98 -13.60
CA HIS A 142 -2.34 11.02 -13.35
C HIS A 142 -2.89 12.45 -13.19
N LEU A 143 -2.09 13.36 -12.61
CA LEU A 143 -2.44 14.76 -12.42
C LEU A 143 -2.17 15.62 -13.67
N THR A 144 -1.66 15.04 -14.76
CA THR A 144 -1.37 15.78 -15.98
C THR A 144 -2.64 16.02 -16.79
N VAL A 145 -2.94 17.29 -17.02
CA VAL A 145 -4.07 17.75 -17.87
C VAL A 145 -3.54 18.79 -18.85
N ASN A 146 -3.75 18.58 -20.14
CA ASN A 146 -3.29 19.48 -21.21
C ASN A 146 -1.79 19.83 -21.12
N GLY A 147 -0.94 18.85 -20.81
CA GLY A 147 0.51 19.01 -20.75
C GLY A 147 1.06 19.66 -19.47
N ALA A 148 0.22 20.02 -18.51
CA ALA A 148 0.62 20.55 -17.21
C ALA A 148 0.15 19.64 -16.06
N VAL A 149 0.96 19.50 -15.01
CA VAL A 149 0.62 18.74 -13.81
C VAL A 149 -0.18 19.65 -12.86
N ARG A 150 -1.49 19.42 -12.73
CA ARG A 150 -2.38 20.19 -11.86
C ARG A 150 -2.48 19.56 -10.49
N VAL A 151 -1.99 20.23 -9.46
CA VAL A 151 -1.72 19.65 -8.16
C VAL A 151 -2.47 20.39 -7.05
N PRO A 152 -3.27 19.68 -6.23
CA PRO A 152 -3.88 20.31 -5.07
C PRO A 152 -2.82 20.68 -4.03
N PRO A 153 -2.93 21.86 -3.37
CA PRO A 153 -1.95 22.37 -2.42
C PRO A 153 -2.10 21.72 -1.02
N VAL A 154 -1.95 20.41 -0.93
CA VAL A 154 -2.15 19.61 0.29
C VAL A 154 -0.84 19.14 0.89
N ALA A 155 -0.86 18.81 2.17
CA ALA A 155 0.26 18.16 2.85
C ALA A 155 0.52 16.77 2.27
N PHE A 156 1.79 16.44 2.13
CA PHE A 156 2.28 15.21 1.54
C PHE A 156 3.47 14.69 2.36
N GLN A 157 3.53 13.40 2.60
CA GLN A 157 4.58 12.83 3.45
C GLN A 157 4.97 11.44 2.92
N PRO A 158 5.56 11.39 1.71
CA PRO A 158 5.80 10.12 1.04
C PRO A 158 6.87 9.28 1.74
N VAL A 159 6.78 7.97 1.60
CA VAL A 159 7.61 6.97 2.25
C VAL A 159 8.26 6.03 1.23
N ALA A 160 9.46 5.53 1.51
CA ALA A 160 10.11 4.53 0.67
C ALA A 160 9.41 3.17 0.78
N ALA A 161 9.25 2.46 -0.35
CA ALA A 161 8.70 1.10 -0.36
C ALA A 161 9.53 0.11 0.48
N ALA A 162 10.83 0.36 0.65
CA ALA A 162 11.69 -0.43 1.51
C ALA A 162 11.31 -0.30 2.98
N ASP A 163 11.05 0.93 3.46
CA ASP A 163 10.61 1.20 4.83
C ASP A 163 9.23 0.57 5.11
N VAL A 164 8.32 0.68 4.13
CA VAL A 164 6.99 0.03 4.22
C VAL A 164 7.13 -1.48 4.33
N ALA A 165 7.97 -2.08 3.50
CA ALA A 165 8.18 -3.53 3.53
C ALA A 165 8.76 -4.01 4.87
N ALA A 166 9.69 -3.25 5.46
CA ALA A 166 10.26 -3.55 6.77
C ALA A 166 9.19 -3.51 7.88
N VAL A 167 8.33 -2.49 7.89
CA VAL A 167 7.24 -2.39 8.88
C VAL A 167 6.20 -3.49 8.69
N VAL A 168 5.83 -3.83 7.46
CA VAL A 168 4.89 -4.93 7.17
C VAL A 168 5.49 -6.28 7.58
N ALA A 169 6.77 -6.51 7.30
CA ALA A 169 7.46 -7.74 7.71
C ALA A 169 7.53 -7.85 9.25
N GLY A 170 7.88 -6.76 9.94
CA GLY A 170 7.89 -6.72 11.40
C GLY A 170 6.50 -6.95 12.02
N ALA A 171 5.44 -6.41 11.41
CA ALA A 171 4.07 -6.68 11.84
C ALA A 171 3.67 -8.16 11.65
N ALA A 172 4.14 -8.79 10.56
CA ALA A 172 3.86 -10.20 10.29
C ALA A 172 4.63 -11.16 11.21
N ALA A 173 5.85 -10.79 11.59
CA ALA A 173 6.69 -11.58 12.50
C ALA A 173 6.33 -11.39 13.98
N GLY A 174 5.64 -10.29 14.32
CA GLY A 174 5.24 -9.94 15.68
C GLY A 174 3.86 -10.46 16.08
N GLU A 175 3.48 -10.14 17.31
CA GLU A 175 2.15 -10.45 17.83
C GLU A 175 1.06 -9.60 17.14
N PRO A 176 -0.13 -10.16 16.89
CA PRO A 176 -1.26 -9.43 16.32
C PRO A 176 -1.70 -8.29 17.25
N ARG A 177 -1.73 -7.08 16.74
CA ARG A 177 -2.08 -5.90 17.54
C ARG A 177 -3.59 -5.62 17.61
N ARG A 178 -4.37 -6.14 16.63
CA ARG A 178 -5.79 -5.79 16.42
C ARG A 178 -5.99 -4.28 16.31
N GLU A 179 -5.05 -3.61 15.68
CA GLU A 179 -5.03 -2.16 15.53
C GLU A 179 -4.61 -1.72 14.14
N VAL A 180 -4.86 -0.46 13.85
CA VAL A 180 -4.35 0.24 12.68
C VAL A 180 -3.09 0.99 13.07
N VAL A 181 -2.02 0.78 12.32
CA VAL A 181 -0.73 1.44 12.48
C VAL A 181 -0.51 2.35 11.26
N ASP A 182 -0.48 3.65 11.46
CA ASP A 182 -0.11 4.60 10.42
C ASP A 182 1.41 4.63 10.24
N LEU A 183 1.87 4.68 8.99
CA LEU A 183 3.28 4.81 8.60
C LEU A 183 3.44 5.93 7.58
N ALA A 184 4.32 6.88 7.85
CA ALA A 184 4.64 7.98 6.95
C ALA A 184 6.15 8.10 6.74
N GLY A 185 6.55 8.80 5.68
CA GLY A 185 7.95 9.17 5.47
C GLY A 185 8.46 10.16 6.52
N PRO A 186 9.78 10.41 6.57
CA PRO A 186 10.37 11.30 7.57
C PRO A 186 10.03 12.78 7.32
N GLU A 187 9.76 13.16 6.07
CA GLU A 187 9.63 14.54 5.64
C GLU A 187 8.19 14.88 5.24
N ARG A 188 7.59 15.86 5.93
CA ARG A 188 6.28 16.42 5.56
C ARG A 188 6.50 17.67 4.71
N VAL A 189 5.95 17.67 3.51
CA VAL A 189 6.11 18.71 2.49
C VAL A 189 4.74 19.07 1.89
N ARG A 190 4.69 20.05 0.98
CA ARG A 190 3.51 20.29 0.14
C ARG A 190 3.63 19.48 -1.15
N LEU A 191 2.54 18.85 -1.58
CA LEU A 191 2.52 18.02 -2.77
C LEU A 191 2.92 18.78 -4.04
N ASP A 192 2.42 20.00 -4.22
CA ASP A 192 2.73 20.83 -5.39
C ASP A 192 4.21 21.27 -5.43
N ALA A 193 4.79 21.65 -4.30
CA ALA A 193 6.21 21.97 -4.19
C ALA A 193 7.07 20.73 -4.47
N PHE A 194 6.76 19.61 -3.82
CA PHE A 194 7.49 18.36 -3.98
C PHE A 194 7.49 17.87 -5.44
N LEU A 195 6.33 17.88 -6.11
CA LEU A 195 6.28 17.48 -7.53
C LEU A 195 7.06 18.42 -8.44
N ARG A 196 7.08 19.73 -8.13
CA ARG A 196 7.89 20.70 -8.89
C ARG A 196 9.37 20.37 -8.81
N ASP A 197 9.86 20.08 -7.61
CA ASP A 197 11.27 19.73 -7.38
C ASP A 197 11.63 18.39 -8.03
N VAL A 198 10.75 17.39 -7.94
CA VAL A 198 10.95 16.07 -8.56
C VAL A 198 10.99 16.16 -10.09
N LEU A 199 10.05 16.88 -10.72
CA LEU A 199 10.03 17.02 -12.17
C LEU A 199 11.26 17.80 -12.68
N ALA A 200 11.64 18.87 -11.97
CA ALA A 200 12.86 19.62 -12.28
C ALA A 200 14.11 18.74 -12.21
N SER A 201 14.26 17.93 -11.15
CA SER A 201 15.40 17.02 -10.99
C SER A 201 15.47 15.94 -12.09
N ARG A 202 14.33 15.51 -12.60
CA ARG A 202 14.20 14.54 -13.69
C ARG A 202 14.26 15.14 -15.09
N ARG A 203 14.44 16.47 -15.20
CA ARG A 203 14.38 17.23 -16.46
C ARG A 203 13.09 16.99 -17.23
N ASP A 204 11.98 16.78 -16.52
CA ASP A 204 10.66 16.68 -17.10
C ASP A 204 10.17 18.06 -17.53
N ALA A 205 9.77 18.20 -18.80
CA ALA A 205 9.37 19.49 -19.38
C ALA A 205 8.00 19.99 -18.88
N ARG A 206 7.22 19.16 -18.17
CA ARG A 206 5.88 19.53 -17.69
C ARG A 206 5.95 20.59 -16.59
N GLY A 207 5.19 21.64 -16.73
CA GLY A 207 5.00 22.65 -15.66
C GLY A 207 4.07 22.12 -14.56
N VAL A 208 4.35 22.50 -13.30
CA VAL A 208 3.46 22.20 -12.16
C VAL A 208 2.61 23.44 -11.84
N VAL A 209 1.29 23.28 -11.94
CA VAL A 209 0.27 24.29 -11.62
C VAL A 209 -0.40 23.92 -10.32
N THR A 210 -0.30 24.79 -9.32
CA THR A 210 -1.06 24.65 -8.07
C THR A 210 -2.55 24.93 -8.35
N ASP A 211 -3.40 23.93 -8.14
CA ASP A 211 -4.83 23.98 -8.44
C ASP A 211 -5.65 23.39 -7.28
N PRO A 212 -6.30 24.23 -6.44
CA PRO A 212 -7.10 23.76 -5.30
C PRO A 212 -8.27 22.84 -5.69
N PHE A 213 -8.68 22.86 -6.95
CA PHE A 213 -9.78 22.04 -7.47
C PHE A 213 -9.30 20.76 -8.17
N ALA A 214 -8.00 20.57 -8.30
CA ALA A 214 -7.46 19.35 -8.90
C ALA A 214 -7.90 18.11 -8.13
N ARG A 215 -8.29 17.07 -8.87
CA ARG A 215 -8.72 15.78 -8.30
C ARG A 215 -7.55 14.82 -8.23
N TYR A 216 -7.31 14.27 -7.04
CA TYR A 216 -6.29 13.25 -6.81
C TYR A 216 -6.93 11.85 -6.93
N PHE A 217 -6.70 11.16 -8.03
CA PHE A 217 -7.35 9.86 -8.32
C PHE A 217 -8.87 9.90 -8.09
N GLY A 218 -9.51 10.96 -8.60
CA GLY A 218 -10.95 11.21 -8.46
C GLY A 218 -11.37 11.86 -7.13
N ALA A 219 -10.52 11.86 -6.11
CA ALA A 219 -10.82 12.43 -4.81
C ALA A 219 -10.63 13.95 -4.77
N HIS A 220 -11.51 14.66 -4.09
CA HIS A 220 -11.25 16.02 -3.62
C HIS A 220 -10.46 15.95 -2.31
N LEU A 221 -9.32 16.63 -2.24
CA LEU A 221 -8.46 16.61 -1.07
C LEU A 221 -8.57 17.94 -0.29
N VAL A 222 -8.46 17.84 1.05
CA VAL A 222 -8.21 18.93 1.96
C VAL A 222 -6.80 18.82 2.55
N GLU A 223 -6.32 19.85 3.25
CA GLU A 223 -4.92 20.01 3.68
C GLU A 223 -4.26 18.71 4.19
N ASP A 224 -4.92 17.95 5.08
CA ASP A 224 -4.36 16.76 5.72
C ASP A 224 -4.82 15.44 5.10
N SER A 225 -5.36 15.46 3.88
CA SER A 225 -5.96 14.26 3.27
C SER A 225 -4.97 13.13 2.99
N LEU A 226 -3.67 13.43 2.85
CA LEU A 226 -2.66 12.43 2.49
C LEU A 226 -1.63 12.16 3.60
N VAL A 227 -1.85 12.69 4.80
CA VAL A 227 -0.92 12.55 5.94
C VAL A 227 -1.63 12.01 7.18
N PRO A 228 -0.92 11.36 8.11
CA PRO A 228 -1.49 10.94 9.39
C PRO A 228 -1.97 12.15 10.21
N ARG A 229 -3.05 11.99 10.98
CA ARG A 229 -3.56 13.00 11.92
C ARG A 229 -3.12 12.79 13.37
N GLY A 230 -2.53 11.66 13.68
CA GLY A 230 -2.05 11.29 15.00
C GLY A 230 -0.65 10.72 14.96
N ASP A 231 -0.34 9.90 15.95
CA ASP A 231 0.92 9.18 16.01
C ASP A 231 1.05 8.24 14.80
N ALA A 232 2.23 8.23 14.22
CA ALA A 232 2.56 7.37 13.09
C ALA A 232 4.01 6.92 13.18
N LEU A 233 4.27 5.70 12.77
CA LEU A 233 5.63 5.24 12.53
C LEU A 233 6.27 6.11 11.43
N ARG A 234 7.59 6.30 11.53
CA ARG A 234 8.35 7.08 10.56
C ARG A 234 9.31 6.18 9.79
N GLY A 235 9.21 6.23 8.46
CA GLY A 235 10.25 5.70 7.58
C GLY A 235 11.56 6.45 7.81
N ARG A 236 12.67 5.81 7.47
CA ARG A 236 14.03 6.37 7.67
C ARG A 236 14.60 6.97 6.41
N THR A 237 14.13 6.52 5.25
CA THR A 237 14.65 6.95 3.94
C THR A 237 14.09 8.32 3.58
N THR A 238 14.96 9.33 3.42
CA THR A 238 14.57 10.65 2.90
C THR A 238 14.42 10.61 1.39
N TRP A 239 13.71 11.60 0.82
CA TRP A 239 13.65 11.72 -0.65
C TRP A 239 15.01 11.86 -1.29
N ALA A 240 15.90 12.65 -0.70
CA ALA A 240 17.25 12.85 -1.21
C ALA A 240 18.06 11.55 -1.25
N ALA A 241 17.99 10.74 -0.19
CA ALA A 241 18.67 9.43 -0.13
C ALA A 241 18.08 8.44 -1.14
N PHE A 242 16.76 8.44 -1.33
CA PHE A 242 16.08 7.61 -2.33
C PHE A 242 16.45 8.00 -3.76
N ALA A 243 16.38 9.30 -4.10
CA ALA A 243 16.69 9.81 -5.43
C ALA A 243 18.15 9.57 -5.85
N ALA A 244 19.09 9.61 -4.88
CA ALA A 244 20.51 9.32 -5.15
C ALA A 244 20.76 7.83 -5.50
N GLN A 245 19.86 6.91 -5.17
CA GLN A 245 19.97 5.48 -5.52
C GLN A 245 19.29 5.15 -6.86
N ASP A 246 18.37 6.02 -7.32
CA ASP A 246 17.57 5.82 -8.54
C ASP A 246 18.13 6.60 -9.75
N ALA A 247 19.22 7.35 -9.56
CA ALA A 247 19.95 8.13 -10.56
C ALA A 247 21.06 7.30 -11.23
#